data_c74b2297b3078fad87b42d744a42e0da
#
_entry.id   c74b2297b3078fad87b42d744a42e0da
#
_cell.length_a   1.000
_cell.length_b   1.000
_cell.length_c   1.000
_cell.angle_alpha   90.00
_cell.angle_beta   90.00
_cell.angle_gamma   90.00
#
_symmetry.space_group_name_H-M   'P 1'
#
loop_
_entity.id
_entity.type
_entity.pdbx_description
1 polymer ?
#
loop_
_entity_poly.entity_id
_entity_poly.type
_entity_poly.pdbx_seq_one_letter_code
_entity_poly.pdbx_strand_id
1 'polypeptide(L)'
;MTETSRAFTALIFDLDGTLIDSAPDIAHAVNLYLAAQGWPTQKTAYVARFIGHGPRRLLLDMFIDLHLPTDAPSIDAAHTAFMAQYWAQPTRLTEFYPDVKADLHRLHAAGIALGLCTNKPQALTMRILDQLAIAPLFSAVLGADAVSACKPDPGHLLAVATKMGLQPGTWAYIGDSGIDQATAPAADVPFFVVPWGSGPRIKVAERYRLTRLRDLL
;
A
#
# COMPACT_ATOMS: atom_id res chain seq x y z
N MET A 1 -28.70 9.42 21.96
CA MET A 1 -28.53 10.09 20.65
C MET A 1 -27.83 9.06 19.76
N THR A 2 -28.55 8.45 18.85
CA THR A 2 -28.03 7.48 17.88
C THR A 2 -27.13 8.26 16.92
N GLU A 3 -25.80 8.02 16.98
CA GLU A 3 -24.90 8.44 15.91
C GLU A 3 -25.41 7.82 14.61
N THR A 4 -25.93 8.66 13.74
CA THR A 4 -26.28 8.30 12.37
C THR A 4 -25.00 7.72 11.74
N SER A 5 -24.99 6.43 11.42
CA SER A 5 -23.94 5.78 10.66
C SER A 5 -23.69 6.64 9.42
N ARG A 6 -22.58 7.36 9.38
CA ARG A 6 -22.20 8.19 8.25
C ARG A 6 -21.75 7.23 7.15
N ALA A 7 -22.65 6.91 6.25
CA ALA A 7 -22.32 6.09 5.10
C ALA A 7 -21.32 6.86 4.23
N PHE A 8 -20.10 6.34 4.07
CA PHE A 8 -19.12 6.92 3.15
C PHE A 8 -19.55 6.70 1.70
N THR A 9 -19.38 7.71 0.87
CA THR A 9 -19.63 7.60 -0.58
C THR A 9 -18.39 7.14 -1.34
N ALA A 10 -17.22 7.22 -0.70
CA ALA A 10 -15.96 6.77 -1.28
C ALA A 10 -15.00 6.22 -0.21
N LEU A 11 -14.13 5.31 -0.63
CA LEU A 11 -13.08 4.72 0.17
C LEU A 11 -11.77 4.76 -0.62
N ILE A 12 -10.70 5.24 0.03
CA ILE A 12 -9.35 5.21 -0.54
C ILE A 12 -8.53 4.18 0.24
N PHE A 13 -7.79 3.34 -0.47
CA PHE A 13 -7.01 2.24 0.10
C PHE A 13 -5.52 2.42 -0.14
N ASP A 14 -4.70 1.94 0.78
CA ASP A 14 -3.34 1.53 0.45
C ASP A 14 -3.36 0.17 -0.27
N LEU A 15 -2.22 -0.25 -0.81
CA LEU A 15 -2.09 -1.48 -1.59
C LEU A 15 -1.37 -2.58 -0.80
N ASP A 16 -0.06 -2.40 -0.58
CA ASP A 16 0.83 -3.42 -0.01
C ASP A 16 0.56 -3.59 1.49
N GLY A 17 0.13 -4.76 1.93
CA GLY A 17 -0.27 -5.00 3.33
C GLY A 17 -1.74 -4.69 3.62
N THR A 18 -2.43 -3.99 2.74
CA THR A 18 -3.85 -3.61 2.89
C THR A 18 -4.77 -4.43 1.98
N LEU A 19 -4.54 -4.42 0.69
CA LEU A 19 -5.34 -5.19 -0.26
C LEU A 19 -4.67 -6.52 -0.63
N ILE A 20 -3.35 -6.52 -0.71
CA ILE A 20 -2.54 -7.65 -1.16
C ILE A 20 -1.37 -7.91 -0.22
N ASP A 21 -1.02 -9.18 -0.06
CA ASP A 21 0.28 -9.60 0.46
C ASP A 21 1.28 -9.71 -0.68
N SER A 22 2.01 -8.63 -0.93
CA SER A 22 3.06 -8.54 -1.94
C SER A 22 4.46 -8.82 -1.38
N ALA A 23 4.59 -9.02 -0.07
CA ALA A 23 5.87 -9.23 0.59
C ALA A 23 6.67 -10.41 0.01
N PRO A 24 6.05 -11.55 -0.41
CA PRO A 24 6.78 -12.65 -1.03
C PRO A 24 7.47 -12.27 -2.35
N ASP A 25 6.80 -11.53 -3.25
CA ASP A 25 7.41 -11.10 -4.52
C ASP A 25 8.47 -10.02 -4.31
N ILE A 26 8.23 -9.09 -3.40
CA ILE A 26 9.22 -8.06 -3.00
C ILE A 26 10.47 -8.74 -2.45
N ALA A 27 10.32 -9.70 -1.52
CA ALA A 27 11.45 -10.44 -0.95
C ALA A 27 12.17 -11.28 -2.00
N HIS A 28 11.44 -11.89 -2.94
CA HIS A 28 12.04 -12.63 -4.03
C HIS A 28 12.92 -11.73 -4.90
N ALA A 29 12.42 -10.57 -5.32
CA ALA A 29 13.17 -9.62 -6.14
C ALA A 29 14.41 -9.06 -5.41
N VAL A 30 14.29 -8.75 -4.13
CA VAL A 30 15.43 -8.35 -3.27
C VAL A 30 16.48 -9.46 -3.21
N ASN A 31 16.05 -10.70 -2.97
CA ASN A 31 16.93 -11.85 -2.81
C ASN A 31 17.69 -12.21 -4.10
N LEU A 32 17.09 -11.99 -5.27
CA LEU A 32 17.80 -12.15 -6.54
C LEU A 32 18.98 -11.16 -6.64
N TYR A 33 18.80 -9.93 -6.20
CA TYR A 33 19.89 -8.95 -6.16
C TYR A 33 20.96 -9.34 -5.13
N LEU A 34 20.56 -9.65 -3.87
CA LEU A 34 21.50 -10.04 -2.83
C LEU A 34 22.36 -11.24 -3.26
N ALA A 35 21.74 -12.27 -3.82
CA ALA A 35 22.42 -13.46 -4.32
C ALA A 35 23.42 -13.12 -5.45
N ALA A 36 23.06 -12.23 -6.37
CA ALA A 36 23.94 -11.79 -7.44
C ALA A 36 25.18 -11.04 -6.93
N GLN A 37 25.08 -10.41 -5.74
CA GLN A 37 26.22 -9.78 -5.06
C GLN A 37 27.01 -10.74 -4.14
N GLY A 38 26.61 -12.01 -4.05
CA GLY A 38 27.20 -12.97 -3.11
C GLY A 38 26.80 -12.74 -1.65
N TRP A 39 25.75 -11.95 -1.38
CA TRP A 39 25.26 -11.67 -0.04
C TRP A 39 24.17 -12.65 0.37
N PRO A 40 24.02 -12.93 1.70
CA PRO A 40 22.99 -13.84 2.19
C PRO A 40 21.57 -13.35 1.85
N THR A 41 20.74 -14.26 1.36
CA THR A 41 19.32 -13.99 1.14
C THR A 41 18.56 -13.82 2.46
N GLN A 42 17.46 -13.09 2.42
CA GLN A 42 16.66 -12.74 3.59
C GLN A 42 15.29 -13.43 3.56
N LYS A 43 14.74 -13.74 4.74
CA LYS A 43 13.39 -14.27 4.88
C LYS A 43 12.36 -13.20 4.48
N THR A 44 11.23 -13.61 3.91
CA THR A 44 10.12 -12.70 3.56
C THR A 44 9.69 -11.83 4.75
N ALA A 45 9.54 -12.41 5.94
CA ALA A 45 9.16 -11.69 7.14
C ALA A 45 10.17 -10.62 7.57
N TYR A 46 11.46 -10.79 7.21
CA TYR A 46 12.48 -9.78 7.44
C TYR A 46 12.31 -8.60 6.47
N VAL A 47 12.18 -8.88 5.18
CA VAL A 47 12.00 -7.86 4.14
C VAL A 47 10.69 -7.07 4.34
N ALA A 48 9.62 -7.74 4.77
CA ALA A 48 8.33 -7.13 5.04
C ALA A 48 8.39 -5.97 6.05
N ARG A 49 9.38 -5.96 6.96
CA ARG A 49 9.56 -4.87 7.94
C ARG A 49 9.88 -3.52 7.32
N PHE A 50 10.39 -3.51 6.09
CA PHE A 50 10.85 -2.33 5.37
C PHE A 50 9.87 -1.87 4.28
N ILE A 51 8.76 -2.60 4.07
CA ILE A 51 7.73 -2.23 3.09
C ILE A 51 6.93 -1.03 3.62
N GLY A 52 6.61 -0.08 2.71
CA GLY A 52 5.71 1.04 2.99
C GLY A 52 6.24 2.40 2.54
N HIS A 53 7.54 2.66 2.62
CA HIS A 53 8.15 3.94 2.19
C HIS A 53 8.63 3.96 0.73
N GLY A 54 8.22 2.97 -0.07
CA GLY A 54 8.64 2.80 -1.45
C GLY A 54 9.97 2.06 -1.62
N PRO A 55 10.30 1.64 -2.85
CA PRO A 55 11.33 0.64 -3.11
C PRO A 55 12.76 1.12 -2.78
N ARG A 56 13.09 2.38 -3.09
CA ARG A 56 14.42 2.91 -2.81
C ARG A 56 14.70 3.01 -1.30
N ARG A 57 13.68 3.42 -0.52
CA ARG A 57 13.79 3.53 0.94
C ARG A 57 13.84 2.14 1.59
N LEU A 58 13.07 1.19 1.10
CA LEU A 58 13.13 -0.22 1.53
C LEU A 58 14.57 -0.75 1.43
N LEU A 59 15.22 -0.56 0.28
CA LEU A 59 16.59 -1.02 0.07
C LEU A 59 17.58 -0.32 0.98
N LEU A 60 17.48 1.02 1.11
CA LEU A 60 18.35 1.79 1.98
C LEU A 60 18.25 1.32 3.44
N ASP A 61 17.05 1.23 3.98
CA ASP A 61 16.84 0.84 5.39
C ASP A 61 17.30 -0.60 5.65
N MET A 62 17.04 -1.51 4.70
CA MET A 62 17.50 -2.89 4.77
C MET A 62 19.03 -2.98 4.68
N PHE A 63 19.68 -2.19 3.81
CA PHE A 63 21.15 -2.18 3.69
C PHE A 63 21.81 -1.62 4.94
N ILE A 64 21.22 -0.60 5.58
CA ILE A 64 21.67 -0.10 6.88
C ILE A 64 21.61 -1.23 7.93
N ASP A 65 20.48 -1.93 8.03
CA ASP A 65 20.28 -3.01 9.02
C ASP A 65 21.21 -4.22 8.76
N LEU A 66 21.56 -4.49 7.50
CA LEU A 66 22.47 -5.57 7.09
C LEU A 66 23.94 -5.13 7.03
N HIS A 67 24.26 -3.89 7.38
CA HIS A 67 25.62 -3.32 7.26
C HIS A 67 26.23 -3.43 5.86
N LEU A 68 25.38 -3.28 4.81
CA LEU A 68 25.77 -3.28 3.41
C LEU A 68 26.09 -1.83 2.93
N PRO A 69 26.74 -1.64 1.76
CA PRO A 69 27.03 -0.31 1.24
C PRO A 69 25.77 0.54 1.03
N THR A 70 25.76 1.77 1.58
CA THR A 70 24.61 2.69 1.57
C THR A 70 24.89 3.98 0.81
N ASP A 71 26.03 4.09 0.12
CA ASP A 71 26.32 5.18 -0.76
C ASP A 71 25.33 5.25 -1.94
N ALA A 72 25.15 6.43 -2.52
CA ALA A 72 24.14 6.64 -3.54
C ALA A 72 24.31 5.71 -4.76
N PRO A 73 25.53 5.49 -5.33
CA PRO A 73 25.71 4.55 -6.42
C PRO A 73 25.29 3.12 -6.09
N SER A 74 25.61 2.62 -4.87
CA SER A 74 25.25 1.28 -4.42
C SER A 74 23.74 1.11 -4.30
N ILE A 75 23.05 2.08 -3.72
CA ILE A 75 21.58 2.06 -3.59
C ILE A 75 20.90 2.19 -4.94
N ASP A 76 21.41 3.04 -5.86
CA ASP A 76 20.83 3.21 -7.20
C ASP A 76 21.00 1.95 -8.06
N ALA A 77 22.13 1.25 -7.96
CA ALA A 77 22.35 -0.03 -8.61
C ALA A 77 21.40 -1.11 -8.06
N ALA A 78 21.26 -1.21 -6.73
CA ALA A 78 20.33 -2.12 -6.08
C ALA A 78 18.88 -1.84 -6.47
N HIS A 79 18.47 -0.57 -6.47
CA HIS A 79 17.13 -0.15 -6.86
C HIS A 79 16.82 -0.52 -8.31
N THR A 80 17.73 -0.24 -9.23
CA THR A 80 17.57 -0.56 -10.66
C THR A 80 17.40 -2.07 -10.85
N ALA A 81 18.27 -2.87 -10.25
CA ALA A 81 18.19 -4.34 -10.35
C ALA A 81 16.92 -4.89 -9.69
N PHE A 82 16.57 -4.43 -8.48
CA PHE A 82 15.33 -4.80 -7.80
C PHE A 82 14.10 -4.50 -8.65
N MET A 83 14.01 -3.27 -9.18
CA MET A 83 12.86 -2.86 -9.99
C MET A 83 12.72 -3.69 -11.27
N ALA A 84 13.83 -4.04 -11.93
CA ALA A 84 13.81 -4.91 -13.11
C ALA A 84 13.26 -6.31 -12.79
N GLN A 85 13.71 -6.91 -11.69
CA GLN A 85 13.24 -8.24 -11.23
C GLN A 85 11.77 -8.19 -10.81
N TYR A 86 11.39 -7.21 -10.01
CA TYR A 86 10.02 -7.08 -9.53
C TYR A 86 9.04 -6.76 -10.66
N TRP A 87 9.45 -5.91 -11.62
CA TRP A 87 8.67 -5.63 -12.83
C TRP A 87 8.38 -6.88 -13.66
N ALA A 88 9.35 -7.78 -13.78
CA ALA A 88 9.20 -8.99 -14.60
C ALA A 88 8.07 -9.91 -14.10
N GLN A 89 7.92 -10.07 -12.78
CA GLN A 89 6.95 -10.98 -12.17
C GLN A 89 6.35 -10.38 -10.87
N PRO A 90 5.57 -9.28 -10.96
CA PRO A 90 5.15 -8.54 -9.77
C PRO A 90 3.99 -9.18 -8.97
N THR A 91 3.37 -10.24 -9.52
CA THR A 91 2.24 -10.94 -8.90
C THR A 91 2.39 -12.46 -8.96
N ARG A 92 3.62 -12.95 -9.01
CA ARG A 92 3.89 -14.40 -9.06
C ARG A 92 3.50 -15.12 -7.75
N LEU A 93 3.77 -14.47 -6.63
CA LEU A 93 3.54 -14.96 -5.27
C LEU A 93 2.57 -14.07 -4.47
N THR A 94 2.19 -12.95 -5.07
CA THR A 94 1.27 -11.98 -4.45
C THR A 94 -0.15 -12.55 -4.43
N GLU A 95 -0.77 -12.50 -3.27
CA GLU A 95 -2.15 -12.94 -3.06
C GLU A 95 -2.99 -11.82 -2.43
N PHE A 96 -4.30 -11.88 -2.63
CA PHE A 96 -5.21 -11.04 -1.85
C PHE A 96 -5.27 -11.54 -0.41
N TYR A 97 -5.41 -10.62 0.53
CA TYR A 97 -5.86 -11.01 1.86
C TYR A 97 -7.27 -11.61 1.81
N PRO A 98 -7.65 -12.42 2.81
CA PRO A 98 -8.94 -13.12 2.81
C PRO A 98 -10.11 -12.16 2.53
N ASP A 99 -10.99 -12.57 1.63
CA ASP A 99 -12.21 -11.85 1.22
C ASP A 99 -12.01 -10.50 0.51
N VAL A 100 -10.80 -9.93 0.45
CA VAL A 100 -10.55 -8.57 -0.07
C VAL A 100 -11.09 -8.40 -1.49
N LYS A 101 -10.77 -9.31 -2.42
CA LYS A 101 -11.24 -9.21 -3.81
C LYS A 101 -12.78 -9.20 -3.88
N ALA A 102 -13.42 -10.09 -3.14
CA ALA A 102 -14.89 -10.17 -3.10
C ALA A 102 -15.53 -8.91 -2.48
N ASP A 103 -14.90 -8.37 -1.42
CA ASP A 103 -15.40 -7.18 -0.76
C ASP A 103 -15.21 -5.92 -1.61
N LEU A 104 -14.11 -5.77 -2.35
CA LEU A 104 -13.92 -4.67 -3.31
C LEU A 104 -15.04 -4.67 -4.37
N HIS A 105 -15.39 -5.83 -4.92
CA HIS A 105 -16.50 -5.95 -5.86
C HIS A 105 -17.85 -5.59 -5.22
N ARG A 106 -18.09 -5.97 -3.97
CA ARG A 106 -19.32 -5.63 -3.24
C ARG A 106 -19.43 -4.13 -2.96
N LEU A 107 -18.35 -3.51 -2.49
CA LEU A 107 -18.29 -2.06 -2.25
C LEU A 107 -18.57 -1.29 -3.54
N HIS A 108 -17.91 -1.68 -4.65
CA HIS A 108 -18.13 -1.08 -5.96
C HIS A 108 -19.57 -1.27 -6.46
N ALA A 109 -20.14 -2.48 -6.32
CA ALA A 109 -21.52 -2.77 -6.71
C ALA A 109 -22.56 -2.02 -5.86
N ALA A 110 -22.21 -1.66 -4.61
CA ALA A 110 -23.02 -0.82 -3.73
C ALA A 110 -22.92 0.68 -4.08
N GLY A 111 -22.17 1.07 -5.11
CA GLY A 111 -22.02 2.44 -5.56
C GLY A 111 -20.96 3.25 -4.78
N ILE A 112 -20.15 2.60 -3.96
CA ILE A 112 -19.03 3.27 -3.27
C ILE A 112 -17.89 3.46 -4.25
N ALA A 113 -17.44 4.70 -4.43
CA ALA A 113 -16.29 5.02 -5.28
C ALA A 113 -15.00 4.55 -4.60
N LEU A 114 -14.14 3.83 -5.33
CA LEU A 114 -12.89 3.31 -4.79
C LEU A 114 -11.70 4.08 -5.36
N GLY A 115 -10.74 4.45 -4.48
CA GLY A 115 -9.48 5.06 -4.82
C GLY A 115 -8.30 4.27 -4.26
N LEU A 116 -7.11 4.48 -4.82
CA LEU A 116 -5.86 3.87 -4.35
C LEU A 116 -4.77 4.94 -4.15
N CYS A 117 -4.14 4.93 -2.97
CA CYS A 117 -3.05 5.81 -2.57
C CYS A 117 -1.88 4.97 -2.04
N THR A 118 -0.83 4.80 -2.84
CA THR A 118 0.27 3.89 -2.50
C THR A 118 1.66 4.50 -2.75
N ASN A 119 2.62 4.20 -1.86
CA ASN A 119 4.03 4.55 -2.06
C ASN A 119 4.76 3.63 -3.06
N LYS A 120 4.05 2.72 -3.70
CA LYS A 120 4.55 1.94 -4.84
C LYS A 120 4.57 2.80 -6.11
N PRO A 121 5.56 2.65 -7.02
CA PRO A 121 5.58 3.38 -8.29
C PRO A 121 4.33 3.18 -9.14
N GLN A 122 3.84 4.24 -9.79
CA GLN A 122 2.58 4.29 -10.54
C GLN A 122 2.46 3.18 -11.60
N ALA A 123 3.46 3.06 -12.47
CA ALA A 123 3.41 2.09 -13.56
C ALA A 123 3.38 0.65 -13.05
N LEU A 124 4.15 0.33 -11.98
CA LEU A 124 4.14 -0.98 -11.34
C LEU A 124 2.82 -1.26 -10.64
N THR A 125 2.24 -0.25 -9.98
CA THR A 125 0.92 -0.34 -9.36
C THR A 125 -0.14 -0.72 -10.39
N MET A 126 -0.22 0.01 -11.51
CA MET A 126 -1.20 -0.27 -12.57
C MET A 126 -1.02 -1.68 -13.13
N ARG A 127 0.21 -2.11 -13.40
CA ARG A 127 0.51 -3.47 -13.86
C ARG A 127 0.01 -4.55 -12.88
N ILE A 128 0.20 -4.34 -11.58
CA ILE A 128 -0.30 -5.27 -10.54
C ILE A 128 -1.83 -5.31 -10.53
N LEU A 129 -2.48 -4.15 -10.54
CA LEU A 129 -3.95 -4.08 -10.55
C LEU A 129 -4.57 -4.75 -11.78
N ASP A 130 -3.93 -4.60 -12.95
CA ASP A 130 -4.36 -5.25 -14.20
C ASP A 130 -4.21 -6.77 -14.11
N GLN A 131 -3.05 -7.27 -13.66
CA GLN A 131 -2.80 -8.71 -13.50
C GLN A 131 -3.73 -9.37 -12.47
N LEU A 132 -4.12 -8.63 -11.42
CA LEU A 132 -5.07 -9.08 -10.41
C LEU A 132 -6.54 -8.91 -10.84
N ALA A 133 -6.77 -8.28 -12.01
CA ALA A 133 -8.10 -7.99 -12.57
C ALA A 133 -8.99 -7.16 -11.62
N ILE A 134 -8.42 -6.11 -10.99
CA ILE A 134 -9.14 -5.17 -10.13
C ILE A 134 -8.96 -3.70 -10.55
N ALA A 135 -8.14 -3.40 -11.55
CA ALA A 135 -7.92 -2.03 -12.00
C ALA A 135 -9.24 -1.29 -12.33
N PRO A 136 -10.23 -1.89 -13.01
CA PRO A 136 -11.49 -1.21 -13.35
C PRO A 136 -12.36 -0.82 -12.15
N LEU A 137 -12.09 -1.33 -10.95
CA LEU A 137 -12.84 -1.00 -9.74
C LEU A 137 -12.47 0.39 -9.19
N PHE A 138 -11.30 0.92 -9.55
CA PHE A 138 -10.77 2.15 -8.96
C PHE A 138 -11.01 3.36 -9.87
N SER A 139 -11.69 4.38 -9.33
CA SER A 139 -11.93 5.66 -9.99
C SER A 139 -10.67 6.51 -10.10
N ALA A 140 -9.73 6.35 -9.16
CA ALA A 140 -8.41 6.99 -9.19
C ALA A 140 -7.36 6.10 -8.53
N VAL A 141 -6.17 6.07 -9.13
CA VAL A 141 -4.97 5.39 -8.62
C VAL A 141 -3.80 6.37 -8.70
N LEU A 142 -3.15 6.64 -7.58
CA LEU A 142 -1.91 7.43 -7.54
C LEU A 142 -0.82 6.67 -6.81
N GLY A 143 0.27 6.42 -7.53
CA GLY A 143 1.53 5.88 -7.01
C GLY A 143 2.50 6.99 -6.59
N ALA A 144 3.64 6.60 -6.06
CA ALA A 144 4.64 7.50 -5.48
C ALA A 144 5.15 8.58 -6.45
N ASP A 145 5.37 8.22 -7.70
CA ASP A 145 5.92 9.08 -8.75
C ASP A 145 4.85 9.89 -9.52
N ALA A 146 3.58 9.74 -9.13
CA ALA A 146 2.47 10.53 -9.67
C ALA A 146 2.17 11.80 -8.85
N VAL A 147 2.88 12.02 -7.75
CA VAL A 147 2.70 13.15 -6.82
C VAL A 147 4.05 13.75 -6.42
N SER A 148 4.02 15.00 -5.93
CA SER A 148 5.24 15.70 -5.50
C SER A 148 5.76 15.24 -4.14
N ALA A 149 4.89 14.71 -3.28
CA ALA A 149 5.23 14.20 -1.96
C ALA A 149 4.40 12.95 -1.65
N CYS A 150 5.07 11.91 -1.13
CA CYS A 150 4.47 10.61 -0.83
C CYS A 150 3.99 10.53 0.63
N LYS A 151 3.14 9.54 0.95
CA LYS A 151 2.80 9.22 2.34
C LYS A 151 4.09 9.09 3.20
N PRO A 152 4.15 9.68 4.40
CA PRO A 152 3.05 10.18 5.21
C PRO A 152 2.62 11.63 4.92
N ASP A 153 3.12 12.30 3.87
CA ASP A 153 2.61 13.61 3.48
C ASP A 153 1.13 13.50 3.07
N PRO A 154 0.22 14.32 3.66
CA PRO A 154 -1.20 14.27 3.35
C PRO A 154 -1.54 14.63 1.90
N GLY A 155 -0.66 15.36 1.21
CA GLY A 155 -0.82 15.78 -0.17
C GLY A 155 -1.05 14.61 -1.12
N HIS A 156 -0.42 13.46 -0.86
CA HIS A 156 -0.65 12.24 -1.66
C HIS A 156 -2.11 11.76 -1.58
N LEU A 157 -2.62 11.63 -0.37
CA LEU A 157 -4.00 11.18 -0.14
C LEU A 157 -5.02 12.20 -0.66
N LEU A 158 -4.78 13.49 -0.42
CA LEU A 158 -5.61 14.59 -0.91
C LEU A 158 -5.62 14.68 -2.46
N ALA A 159 -4.50 14.34 -3.11
CA ALA A 159 -4.43 14.30 -4.58
C ALA A 159 -5.35 13.20 -5.16
N VAL A 160 -5.41 12.01 -4.51
CA VAL A 160 -6.37 10.96 -4.88
C VAL A 160 -7.81 11.46 -4.72
N ALA A 161 -8.13 12.04 -3.56
CA ALA A 161 -9.46 12.58 -3.28
C ALA A 161 -9.88 13.66 -4.29
N THR A 162 -8.96 14.57 -4.63
CA THR A 162 -9.17 15.61 -5.65
C THR A 162 -9.46 15.00 -7.02
N LYS A 163 -8.67 14.00 -7.43
CA LYS A 163 -8.87 13.29 -8.71
C LYS A 163 -10.21 12.56 -8.78
N MET A 164 -10.72 12.10 -7.64
CA MET A 164 -12.05 11.49 -7.52
C MET A 164 -13.19 12.51 -7.36
N GLY A 165 -12.91 13.81 -7.20
CA GLY A 165 -13.91 14.85 -6.94
C GLY A 165 -14.60 14.76 -5.57
N LEU A 166 -13.92 14.20 -4.56
CA LEU A 166 -14.50 13.93 -3.25
C LEU A 166 -14.66 15.20 -2.41
N GLN A 167 -15.74 15.25 -1.64
CA GLN A 167 -15.98 16.33 -0.67
C GLN A 167 -15.50 15.92 0.73
N PRO A 168 -14.99 16.87 1.54
CA PRO A 168 -14.61 16.59 2.92
C PRO A 168 -15.72 15.90 3.72
N GLY A 169 -15.34 14.91 4.52
CA GLY A 169 -16.26 14.19 5.40
C GLY A 169 -17.14 13.13 4.73
N THR A 170 -16.99 12.89 3.42
CA THR A 170 -17.78 11.88 2.67
C THR A 170 -17.00 10.60 2.37
N TRP A 171 -15.75 10.51 2.76
CA TRP A 171 -14.86 9.41 2.45
C TRP A 171 -13.92 9.07 3.61
N ALA A 172 -13.31 7.89 3.54
CA ALA A 172 -12.36 7.40 4.54
C ALA A 172 -11.12 6.81 3.87
N TYR A 173 -10.03 6.67 4.65
CA TYR A 173 -8.80 6.03 4.25
C TYR A 173 -8.61 4.71 4.98
N ILE A 174 -8.20 3.67 4.25
CA ILE A 174 -7.99 2.32 4.75
C ILE A 174 -6.54 1.91 4.50
N GLY A 175 -5.87 1.44 5.56
CA GLY A 175 -4.47 1.03 5.50
C GLY A 175 -4.11 0.02 6.58
N ASP A 176 -2.86 -0.41 6.60
CA ASP A 176 -2.35 -1.36 7.60
C ASP A 176 -1.12 -0.85 8.37
N SER A 177 -0.55 0.27 7.98
CA SER A 177 0.76 0.71 8.46
C SER A 177 0.72 1.99 9.31
N GLY A 178 1.81 2.26 10.04
CA GLY A 178 2.01 3.53 10.74
C GLY A 178 2.12 4.73 9.80
N ILE A 179 2.50 4.49 8.54
CA ILE A 179 2.53 5.51 7.50
C ILE A 179 1.10 5.97 7.18
N ASP A 180 0.19 5.02 7.00
CA ASP A 180 -1.22 5.30 6.72
C ASP A 180 -1.88 5.99 7.91
N GLN A 181 -1.59 5.49 9.13
CA GLN A 181 -2.05 6.11 10.38
C GLN A 181 -1.57 7.55 10.56
N ALA A 182 -0.39 7.90 10.05
CA ALA A 182 0.11 9.27 10.07
C ALA A 182 -0.52 10.13 8.96
N THR A 183 -0.74 9.56 7.77
CA THR A 183 -1.26 10.26 6.60
C THR A 183 -2.70 10.73 6.78
N ALA A 184 -3.59 9.85 7.27
CA ALA A 184 -5.02 10.13 7.30
C ALA A 184 -5.39 11.29 8.25
N PRO A 185 -4.93 11.35 9.51
CA PRO A 185 -5.19 12.51 10.39
C PRO A 185 -4.56 13.79 9.86
N ALA A 186 -3.39 13.74 9.22
CA ALA A 186 -2.76 14.91 8.61
C ALA A 186 -3.60 15.48 7.44
N ALA A 187 -4.41 14.63 6.79
CA ALA A 187 -5.36 15.00 5.76
C ALA A 187 -6.77 15.33 6.30
N ASP A 188 -6.98 15.29 7.62
CA ASP A 188 -8.29 15.41 8.29
C ASP A 188 -9.32 14.39 7.82
N VAL A 189 -8.89 13.10 7.70
CA VAL A 189 -9.69 12.00 7.16
C VAL A 189 -9.79 10.86 8.16
N PRO A 190 -10.98 10.24 8.36
CA PRO A 190 -11.11 9.02 9.13
C PRO A 190 -10.21 7.91 8.61
N PHE A 191 -9.46 7.26 9.52
CA PHE A 191 -8.58 6.13 9.23
C PHE A 191 -9.16 4.84 9.77
N PHE A 192 -9.26 3.83 8.91
CA PHE A 192 -9.63 2.48 9.30
C PHE A 192 -8.46 1.53 9.06
N VAL A 193 -8.18 0.68 10.05
CA VAL A 193 -7.10 -0.29 9.98
C VAL A 193 -7.65 -1.69 9.70
N VAL A 194 -7.01 -2.39 8.75
CA VAL A 194 -7.31 -3.80 8.46
C VAL A 194 -6.72 -4.74 9.51
N PRO A 195 -7.29 -5.96 9.73
CA PRO A 195 -6.84 -6.89 10.77
C PRO A 195 -5.64 -7.76 10.38
N TRP A 196 -5.04 -7.52 9.23
CA TRP A 196 -3.88 -8.25 8.68
C TRP A 196 -2.72 -7.31 8.36
N GLY A 197 -1.70 -7.79 7.66
CA GLY A 197 -0.50 -7.02 7.36
C GLY A 197 0.19 -6.52 8.63
N SER A 198 0.45 -5.25 8.71
CA SER A 198 0.94 -4.56 9.90
C SER A 198 -0.19 -4.08 10.85
N GLY A 199 -1.44 -4.13 10.40
CA GLY A 199 -2.63 -3.61 11.09
C GLY A 199 -2.82 -4.09 12.54
N PRO A 200 -2.53 -5.36 12.90
CA PRO A 200 -2.60 -5.82 14.29
C PRO A 200 -1.72 -5.04 15.27
N ARG A 201 -0.64 -4.43 14.79
CA ARG A 201 0.30 -3.62 15.59
C ARG A 201 -0.07 -2.14 15.68
N ILE A 202 -1.02 -1.68 14.86
CA ILE A 202 -1.46 -0.27 14.81
C ILE A 202 -2.44 0.00 15.94
N LYS A 203 -2.16 1.05 16.74
CA LYS A 203 -2.99 1.44 17.87
C LYS A 203 -4.06 2.43 17.41
N VAL A 204 -5.30 1.99 17.33
CA VAL A 204 -6.50 2.80 17.05
C VAL A 204 -7.62 2.40 18.01
N ALA A 205 -8.63 3.27 18.17
CA ALA A 205 -9.85 2.90 18.89
C ALA A 205 -10.58 1.77 18.14
N GLU A 206 -11.27 0.88 18.87
CA GLU A 206 -11.87 -0.34 18.32
C GLU A 206 -12.82 -0.06 17.14
N ARG A 207 -13.60 1.03 17.20
CA ARG A 207 -14.50 1.46 16.11
C ARG A 207 -13.82 1.75 14.76
N TYR A 208 -12.49 1.91 14.74
CA TYR A 208 -11.69 2.12 13.53
C TYR A 208 -10.94 0.85 13.09
N ARG A 209 -11.16 -0.25 13.77
CA ARG A 209 -10.57 -1.55 13.46
C ARG A 209 -11.57 -2.39 12.68
N LEU A 210 -11.25 -2.68 11.43
CA LEU A 210 -12.11 -3.54 10.60
C LEU A 210 -11.93 -5.01 10.97
N THR A 211 -12.95 -5.81 10.73
CA THR A 211 -12.82 -7.27 10.64
C THR A 211 -12.67 -7.71 9.19
N ARG A 212 -13.26 -6.94 8.26
CA ARG A 212 -13.14 -7.09 6.81
C ARG A 212 -13.57 -5.79 6.10
N LEU A 213 -13.25 -5.64 4.80
CA LEU A 213 -13.54 -4.39 4.10
C LEU A 213 -15.03 -4.07 3.96
N ARG A 214 -15.89 -5.06 3.83
CA ARG A 214 -17.35 -4.85 3.73
C ARG A 214 -18.00 -4.28 5.00
N ASP A 215 -17.30 -4.19 6.11
CA ASP A 215 -17.79 -3.54 7.33
C ASP A 215 -18.02 -2.03 7.11
N LEU A 216 -17.58 -1.49 5.97
CA LEU A 216 -17.74 -0.12 5.55
C LEU A 216 -18.96 0.12 4.62
N LEU A 217 -19.81 -0.90 4.40
CA LEU A 217 -21.08 -0.78 3.66
C LEU A 217 -22.17 -0.10 4.46
#